data_7f96f2c1612d3464579a105ae8b8e6c5
#
_entry.id   7f96f2c1612d3464579a105ae8b8e6c5
#
_cell.length_a   1.000
_cell.length_b   1.000
_cell.length_c   1.000
_cell.angle_alpha   90.00
_cell.angle_beta   90.00
_cell.angle_gamma   90.00
#
_symmetry.space_group_name_H-M   'P 1'
#
loop_
_entity.id
_entity.type
_entity.pdbx_description
1 polymer ?
#
loop_
_entity_poly.entity_id
_entity_poly.type
_entity_poly.pdbx_seq_one_letter_code
_entity_poly.pdbx_strand_id
1 'polypeptide(L)'
;MPISGEEIRRRLEEFVARWRDYSGTERAEAQSFLNELLACYCVDRKEVAHFEDPTGAGIIDMIWPGICIVEMKRPSEAANLAVHREQAFDYWKEVSRRTGRAGTHVVVCAFQRFEVFEPGVHWDQPIAQFELDALPDSMRHSDSSVVSKRASSKIARS
;
A
#
# COMPACT_ATOMS: atom_id res chain seq x y z
N MET A 1 21.22 10.53 -4.74
CA MET A 1 21.57 9.28 -5.45
C MET A 1 20.41 8.35 -5.46
N PRO A 2 19.97 7.86 -6.61
CA PRO A 2 18.93 6.84 -6.64
C PRO A 2 19.45 5.55 -6.01
N ILE A 3 18.61 4.94 -5.22
CA ILE A 3 18.90 3.65 -4.60
C ILE A 3 18.82 2.55 -5.66
N SER A 4 19.73 1.56 -5.60
CA SER A 4 19.74 0.45 -6.55
C SER A 4 18.60 -0.53 -6.27
N GLY A 5 18.21 -1.28 -7.30
CA GLY A 5 17.23 -2.34 -7.15
C GLY A 5 17.67 -3.43 -6.17
N GLU A 6 18.96 -3.75 -6.14
CA GLU A 6 19.52 -4.70 -5.18
C GLU A 6 19.38 -4.22 -3.74
N GLU A 7 19.62 -2.94 -3.50
CA GLU A 7 19.48 -2.36 -2.18
C GLU A 7 18.01 -2.32 -1.74
N ILE A 8 17.10 -1.98 -2.64
CA ILE A 8 15.66 -2.05 -2.36
C ILE A 8 15.27 -3.48 -2.01
N ARG A 9 15.72 -4.45 -2.80
CA ARG A 9 15.44 -5.87 -2.57
C ARG A 9 15.94 -6.31 -1.20
N ARG A 10 17.15 -5.94 -0.83
CA ARG A 10 17.74 -6.27 0.47
C ARG A 10 16.89 -5.71 1.61
N ARG A 11 16.46 -4.45 1.49
CA ARG A 11 15.60 -3.81 2.48
C ARG A 11 14.24 -4.48 2.57
N LEU A 12 13.68 -4.89 1.43
CA LEU A 12 12.42 -5.62 1.40
C LEU A 12 12.55 -7.00 2.05
N GLU A 13 13.67 -7.69 1.87
CA GLU A 13 13.93 -8.96 2.53
C GLU A 13 13.97 -8.81 4.06
N GLU A 14 14.62 -7.77 4.55
CA GLU A 14 14.64 -7.45 5.99
C GLU A 14 13.24 -7.07 6.50
N PHE A 15 12.51 -6.30 5.72
CA PHE A 15 11.13 -5.91 6.03
C PHE A 15 10.22 -7.13 6.14
N VAL A 16 10.29 -8.05 5.18
CA VAL A 16 9.52 -9.29 5.18
C VAL A 16 9.87 -10.15 6.40
N ALA A 17 11.15 -10.30 6.71
CA ALA A 17 11.59 -11.07 7.87
C ALA A 17 11.02 -10.50 9.17
N ARG A 18 10.92 -9.18 9.27
CA ARG A 18 10.39 -8.50 10.45
C ARG A 18 8.90 -8.67 10.62
N TRP A 19 8.14 -8.66 9.53
CA TRP A 19 6.67 -8.63 9.57
C TRP A 19 6.00 -9.96 9.24
N ARG A 20 6.75 -10.95 8.77
CA ARG A 20 6.20 -12.25 8.34
C ARG A 20 5.31 -12.92 9.38
N ASP A 21 5.75 -12.90 10.63
CA ASP A 21 5.07 -13.59 11.72
C ASP A 21 4.24 -12.65 12.61
N TYR A 22 4.06 -11.41 12.18
CA TYR A 22 3.28 -10.46 12.94
C TYR A 22 1.81 -10.92 13.04
N SER A 23 1.28 -10.95 14.26
CA SER A 23 -0.07 -11.42 14.54
C SER A 23 -0.88 -10.47 15.44
N GLY A 24 -0.40 -9.24 15.61
CA GLY A 24 -1.06 -8.23 16.43
C GLY A 24 -2.25 -7.56 15.73
N THR A 25 -2.58 -6.35 16.18
CA THR A 25 -3.67 -5.58 15.58
C THR A 25 -3.14 -4.56 14.59
N GLU A 26 -4.01 -4.14 13.65
CA GLU A 26 -3.68 -3.08 12.70
C GLU A 26 -3.38 -1.76 13.42
N ARG A 27 -4.12 -1.45 14.49
CA ARG A 27 -3.94 -0.19 15.23
C ARG A 27 -2.57 -0.07 15.88
N ALA A 28 -2.04 -1.21 16.39
CA ALA A 28 -0.78 -1.16 17.13
C ALA A 28 0.40 -0.84 16.23
N GLU A 29 0.42 -1.39 15.00
CA GLU A 29 1.63 -1.39 14.19
C GLU A 29 1.43 -0.96 12.73
N ALA A 30 0.23 -0.56 12.30
CA ALA A 30 0.00 -0.17 10.92
C ALA A 30 0.91 0.98 10.47
N GLN A 31 1.09 1.98 11.32
CA GLN A 31 1.92 3.13 10.99
C GLN A 31 3.40 2.73 10.85
N SER A 32 3.90 1.90 11.77
CA SER A 32 5.26 1.39 11.70
C SER A 32 5.49 0.58 10.42
N PHE A 33 4.54 -0.31 10.10
CA PHE A 33 4.58 -1.12 8.88
C PHE A 33 4.66 -0.24 7.63
N LEU A 34 3.78 0.75 7.51
CA LEU A 34 3.73 1.61 6.33
C LEU A 34 4.95 2.52 6.22
N ASN A 35 5.42 3.08 7.35
CA ASN A 35 6.67 3.87 7.36
C ASN A 35 7.86 3.04 6.88
N GLU A 36 7.99 1.82 7.38
CA GLU A 36 9.10 0.93 7.03
C GLU A 36 9.01 0.46 5.58
N LEU A 37 7.79 0.15 5.10
CA LEU A 37 7.60 -0.25 3.71
C LEU A 37 8.05 0.85 2.76
N LEU A 38 7.60 2.07 2.98
CA LEU A 38 7.99 3.22 2.14
C LEU A 38 9.49 3.49 2.23
N ALA A 39 10.08 3.35 3.43
CA ALA A 39 11.51 3.54 3.61
C ALA A 39 12.35 2.53 2.80
N CYS A 40 11.83 1.34 2.54
CA CYS A 40 12.53 0.37 1.68
C CYS A 40 12.79 0.94 0.27
N TYR A 41 11.92 1.83 -0.20
CA TYR A 41 12.04 2.50 -1.49
C TYR A 41 12.64 3.90 -1.38
N CYS A 42 13.26 4.22 -0.24
CA CYS A 42 13.78 5.57 0.07
C CYS A 42 12.71 6.66 0.05
N VAL A 43 11.48 6.33 0.41
CA VAL A 43 10.39 7.30 0.53
C VAL A 43 10.17 7.62 2.00
N ASP A 44 10.30 8.90 2.34
CA ASP A 44 9.92 9.38 3.68
C ASP A 44 8.40 9.63 3.67
N ARG A 45 7.67 8.78 4.40
CA ARG A 45 6.21 8.89 4.48
C ARG A 45 5.76 10.30 4.90
N LYS A 46 6.47 10.94 5.81
CA LYS A 46 6.11 12.27 6.32
C LYS A 46 6.06 13.34 5.23
N GLU A 47 6.87 13.17 4.18
CA GLU A 47 6.93 14.13 3.08
C GLU A 47 5.82 13.93 2.04
N VAL A 48 5.22 12.73 1.97
CA VAL A 48 4.32 12.38 0.86
C VAL A 48 2.91 12.02 1.32
N ALA A 49 2.71 11.54 2.54
CA ALA A 49 1.44 10.97 2.97
C ALA A 49 1.14 11.28 4.44
N HIS A 50 -0.13 11.20 4.81
CA HIS A 50 -0.54 11.37 6.19
C HIS A 50 -1.39 10.18 6.65
N PHE A 51 -1.33 9.93 7.97
CA PHE A 51 -2.05 8.84 8.62
C PHE A 51 -3.39 9.31 9.20
N GLU A 52 -4.29 8.33 9.37
CA GLU A 52 -5.51 8.48 10.16
C GLU A 52 -6.38 9.68 9.75
N ASP A 53 -6.69 9.74 8.46
CA ASP A 53 -7.57 10.79 7.97
C ASP A 53 -9.04 10.44 8.24
N PRO A 54 -9.75 11.23 9.06
CA PRO A 54 -11.17 11.01 9.31
C PRO A 54 -12.00 11.35 8.07
N THR A 55 -12.93 10.47 7.74
CA THR A 55 -13.92 10.70 6.69
C THR A 55 -15.32 10.55 7.26
N GLY A 56 -16.33 10.91 6.48
CA GLY A 56 -17.72 10.64 6.85
C GLY A 56 -18.04 9.16 6.98
N ALA A 57 -17.21 8.29 6.37
CA ALA A 57 -17.39 6.83 6.38
C ALA A 57 -16.52 6.13 7.43
N GLY A 58 -15.58 6.84 8.08
CA GLY A 58 -14.66 6.27 9.05
C GLY A 58 -13.28 6.91 8.98
N ILE A 59 -12.27 6.20 9.45
CA ILE A 59 -10.88 6.67 9.45
C ILE A 59 -10.07 5.87 8.44
N ILE A 60 -9.41 6.57 7.52
CA ILE A 60 -8.50 5.97 6.56
C ILE A 60 -7.11 5.90 7.18
N ASP A 61 -6.45 4.74 7.07
CA ASP A 61 -5.16 4.52 7.72
C ASP A 61 -4.05 5.38 7.12
N MET A 62 -4.00 5.50 5.80
CA MET A 62 -3.03 6.40 5.15
C MET A 62 -3.60 6.96 3.84
N ILE A 63 -3.37 8.26 3.62
CA ILE A 63 -3.61 8.90 2.33
C ILE A 63 -2.30 9.44 1.79
N TRP A 64 -1.96 9.04 0.57
CA TRP A 64 -0.91 9.64 -0.24
C TRP A 64 -1.62 10.46 -1.32
N PRO A 65 -1.78 11.80 -1.12
CA PRO A 65 -2.59 12.62 -2.01
C PRO A 65 -2.17 12.50 -3.48
N GLY A 66 -3.15 12.26 -4.34
CA GLY A 66 -2.92 12.13 -5.77
C GLY A 66 -2.38 10.77 -6.21
N ILE A 67 -2.08 9.86 -5.29
CA ILE A 67 -1.48 8.56 -5.58
C ILE A 67 -2.41 7.42 -5.15
N CYS A 68 -2.63 7.27 -3.85
CA CYS A 68 -3.43 6.16 -3.33
C CYS A 68 -3.97 6.43 -1.93
N ILE A 69 -4.92 5.61 -1.55
CA ILE A 69 -5.29 5.43 -0.14
C ILE A 69 -4.93 4.01 0.28
N VAL A 70 -4.62 3.82 1.56
CA VAL A 70 -4.29 2.53 2.12
C VAL A 70 -5.20 2.25 3.31
N GLU A 71 -5.83 1.09 3.28
CA GLU A 71 -6.65 0.57 4.37
C GLU A 71 -5.94 -0.66 4.95
N MET A 72 -5.59 -0.59 6.24
CA MET A 72 -4.92 -1.69 6.92
C MET A 72 -5.93 -2.54 7.66
N LYS A 73 -5.72 -3.84 7.62
CA LYS A 73 -6.50 -4.82 8.38
C LYS A 73 -5.55 -5.69 9.19
N ARG A 74 -6.04 -6.24 10.31
CA ARG A 74 -5.22 -7.15 11.13
C ARG A 74 -4.81 -8.38 10.34
N PRO A 75 -3.69 -9.01 10.70
CA PRO A 75 -3.20 -10.20 9.97
C PRO A 75 -4.23 -11.33 9.84
N SER A 76 -5.11 -11.51 10.83
CA SER A 76 -6.14 -12.54 10.78
C SER A 76 -7.13 -12.36 9.63
N GLU A 77 -7.20 -11.18 9.03
CA GLU A 77 -8.06 -10.90 7.88
C GLU A 77 -7.39 -11.20 6.53
N ALA A 78 -6.13 -11.62 6.53
CA ALA A 78 -5.38 -11.82 5.29
C ALA A 78 -6.05 -12.83 4.34
N ALA A 79 -6.70 -13.86 4.86
CA ALA A 79 -7.39 -14.86 4.05
C ALA A 79 -8.75 -14.38 3.53
N ASN A 80 -9.24 -13.22 3.98
CA ASN A 80 -10.60 -12.76 3.70
C ASN A 80 -10.66 -11.26 3.43
N LEU A 81 -9.68 -10.71 2.72
CA LEU A 81 -9.62 -9.28 2.40
C LEU A 81 -10.78 -8.81 1.53
N ALA A 82 -11.39 -9.73 0.78
CA ALA A 82 -12.50 -9.38 -0.11
C ALA A 82 -13.68 -8.70 0.61
N VAL A 83 -13.92 -9.05 1.88
CA VAL A 83 -15.02 -8.45 2.65
C VAL A 83 -14.79 -6.97 2.97
N HIS A 84 -13.55 -6.49 2.84
CA HIS A 84 -13.17 -5.10 3.14
C HIS A 84 -13.11 -4.20 1.91
N ARG A 85 -13.31 -4.76 0.72
CA ARG A 85 -13.19 -4.02 -0.55
C ARG A 85 -14.19 -2.89 -0.65
N GLU A 86 -15.43 -3.14 -0.30
CA GLU A 86 -16.50 -2.15 -0.38
C GLU A 86 -16.24 -0.96 0.54
N GLN A 87 -15.80 -1.21 1.76
CA GLN A 87 -15.45 -0.15 2.70
C GLN A 87 -14.30 0.71 2.15
N ALA A 88 -13.26 0.08 1.63
CA ALA A 88 -12.12 0.79 1.06
C ALA A 88 -12.54 1.64 -0.15
N PHE A 89 -13.43 1.11 -0.97
CA PHE A 89 -13.98 1.85 -2.11
C PHE A 89 -14.82 3.05 -1.66
N ASP A 90 -15.63 2.89 -0.62
CA ASP A 90 -16.41 3.99 -0.03
C ASP A 90 -15.49 5.10 0.49
N TYR A 91 -14.40 4.75 1.13
CA TYR A 91 -13.39 5.72 1.56
C TYR A 91 -12.79 6.47 0.36
N TRP A 92 -12.44 5.75 -0.70
CA TRP A 92 -11.89 6.35 -1.90
C TRP A 92 -12.88 7.34 -2.53
N LYS A 93 -14.16 6.97 -2.63
CA LYS A 93 -15.21 7.85 -3.16
C LYS A 93 -15.34 9.11 -2.29
N GLU A 94 -15.33 8.96 -0.98
CA GLU A 94 -15.47 10.09 -0.06
C GLU A 94 -14.29 11.06 -0.17
N VAL A 95 -13.07 10.56 -0.22
CA VAL A 95 -11.87 11.38 -0.38
C VAL A 95 -11.87 12.05 -1.76
N SER A 96 -12.26 11.33 -2.80
CA SER A 96 -12.36 11.88 -4.15
C SER A 96 -13.37 13.03 -4.22
N ARG A 97 -14.53 12.85 -3.58
CA ARG A 97 -15.58 13.86 -3.54
C ARG A 97 -15.12 15.10 -2.76
N ARG A 98 -14.46 14.89 -1.63
CA ARG A 98 -14.08 15.96 -0.72
C ARG A 98 -12.86 16.75 -1.18
N THR A 99 -11.84 16.08 -1.71
CA THR A 99 -10.54 16.68 -2.01
C THR A 99 -10.15 16.63 -3.49
N GLY A 100 -10.73 15.71 -4.26
CA GLY A 100 -10.28 15.43 -5.62
C GLY A 100 -8.90 14.76 -5.68
N ARG A 101 -8.35 14.33 -4.53
CA ARG A 101 -6.96 13.84 -4.43
C ARG A 101 -6.84 12.45 -3.81
N ALA A 102 -7.87 11.61 -3.93
CA ALA A 102 -7.79 10.23 -3.46
C ALA A 102 -6.78 9.39 -4.25
N GLY A 103 -6.39 9.86 -5.44
CA GLY A 103 -5.47 9.15 -6.31
C GLY A 103 -6.16 8.09 -7.16
N THR A 104 -5.35 7.30 -7.86
CA THR A 104 -5.83 6.30 -8.81
C THR A 104 -5.91 4.90 -8.22
N HIS A 105 -5.34 4.68 -7.06
CA HIS A 105 -5.21 3.34 -6.48
C HIS A 105 -5.70 3.27 -5.05
N VAL A 106 -6.22 2.11 -4.70
CA VAL A 106 -6.59 1.75 -3.34
C VAL A 106 -5.82 0.48 -2.97
N VAL A 107 -5.18 0.49 -1.82
CA VAL A 107 -4.47 -0.68 -1.29
C VAL A 107 -5.20 -1.15 -0.04
N VAL A 108 -5.56 -2.43 -0.01
CA VAL A 108 -6.04 -3.10 1.20
C VAL A 108 -4.97 -4.08 1.62
N CYS A 109 -4.48 -3.94 2.84
CA CYS A 109 -3.34 -4.71 3.31
C CYS A 109 -3.62 -5.29 4.70
N ALA A 110 -3.37 -6.58 4.87
CA ALA A 110 -3.45 -7.27 6.15
C ALA A 110 -2.06 -7.77 6.57
N PHE A 111 -1.03 -6.94 6.44
CA PHE A 111 0.38 -7.21 6.73
C PHE A 111 0.96 -8.28 5.80
N GLN A 112 0.50 -9.54 5.86
CA GLN A 112 1.03 -10.62 5.05
C GLN A 112 0.43 -10.71 3.65
N ARG A 113 -0.64 -9.95 3.37
CA ARG A 113 -1.33 -9.97 2.07
C ARG A 113 -1.73 -8.58 1.63
N PHE A 114 -1.56 -8.32 0.35
CA PHE A 114 -1.91 -7.06 -0.30
C PHE A 114 -2.91 -7.28 -1.42
N GLU A 115 -3.89 -6.39 -1.52
CA GLU A 115 -4.74 -6.24 -2.70
C GLU A 115 -4.67 -4.80 -3.17
N VAL A 116 -4.45 -4.59 -4.46
CA VAL A 116 -4.36 -3.27 -5.07
C VAL A 116 -5.48 -3.12 -6.09
N PHE A 117 -6.22 -2.02 -6.01
CA PHE A 117 -7.34 -1.71 -6.89
C PHE A 117 -7.07 -0.43 -7.67
N GLU A 118 -7.68 -0.33 -8.84
CA GLU A 118 -7.74 0.89 -9.64
C GLU A 118 -9.21 1.26 -9.86
N PRO A 119 -9.85 1.97 -8.90
CA PRO A 119 -11.29 2.18 -8.89
C PRO A 119 -11.85 2.91 -10.10
N GLY A 120 -11.04 3.77 -10.76
CA GLY A 120 -11.46 4.46 -11.98
C GLY A 120 -11.62 3.55 -13.19
N VAL A 121 -11.07 2.33 -13.13
CA VAL A 121 -11.18 1.32 -14.19
C VAL A 121 -12.21 0.27 -13.79
N HIS A 122 -11.99 -0.39 -12.66
CA HIS A 122 -12.95 -1.29 -12.01
C HIS A 122 -12.55 -1.46 -10.54
N TRP A 123 -13.52 -1.71 -9.69
CA TRP A 123 -13.25 -1.81 -8.26
C TRP A 123 -13.65 -3.17 -7.66
N ASP A 124 -14.33 -3.99 -8.42
CA ASP A 124 -14.81 -5.30 -7.98
C ASP A 124 -13.72 -6.37 -8.02
N GLN A 125 -12.64 -6.12 -8.74
CA GLN A 125 -11.49 -7.01 -8.83
C GLN A 125 -10.19 -6.24 -8.64
N PRO A 126 -9.25 -6.76 -7.84
CA PRO A 126 -7.95 -6.13 -7.72
C PRO A 126 -7.14 -6.25 -9.01
N ILE A 127 -6.32 -5.24 -9.29
CA ILE A 127 -5.36 -5.30 -10.39
C ILE A 127 -4.11 -6.07 -10.01
N ALA A 128 -3.88 -6.27 -8.70
CA ALA A 128 -2.78 -7.06 -8.18
C ALA A 128 -3.16 -7.65 -6.83
N GLN A 129 -2.77 -8.88 -6.59
CA GLN A 129 -2.88 -9.56 -5.30
C GLN A 129 -1.56 -10.27 -5.07
N PHE A 130 -0.97 -10.11 -3.88
CA PHE A 130 0.28 -10.79 -3.57
C PHE A 130 0.49 -10.92 -2.07
N GLU A 131 1.30 -11.90 -1.71
CA GLU A 131 1.72 -12.11 -0.35
C GLU A 131 2.94 -11.24 -0.02
N LEU A 132 3.13 -10.93 1.25
CA LEU A 132 4.29 -10.18 1.73
C LEU A 132 5.61 -10.78 1.22
N ASP A 133 5.73 -12.11 1.25
CA ASP A 133 6.94 -12.81 0.81
C ASP A 133 7.29 -12.58 -0.66
N ALA A 134 6.35 -12.14 -1.47
CA ALA A 134 6.59 -11.87 -2.89
C ALA A 134 7.25 -10.52 -3.15
N LEU A 135 7.26 -9.60 -2.18
CA LEU A 135 7.79 -8.25 -2.38
C LEU A 135 9.26 -8.22 -2.87
N PRO A 136 10.20 -8.96 -2.26
CA PRO A 136 11.58 -8.91 -2.74
C PRO A 136 11.74 -9.43 -4.17
N ASP A 137 10.92 -10.40 -4.58
CA ASP A 137 11.00 -10.99 -5.91
C ASP A 137 10.57 -10.03 -7.02
N SER A 138 9.77 -9.01 -6.69
CA SER A 138 9.39 -7.97 -7.64
C SER A 138 10.59 -7.17 -8.16
N MET A 139 11.74 -7.25 -7.47
CA MET A 139 12.96 -6.54 -7.81
C MET A 139 14.00 -7.42 -8.51
N ARG A 140 13.70 -8.71 -8.76
CA ARG A 140 14.68 -9.68 -9.31
C ARG A 140 14.79 -9.70 -10.82
N HIS A 141 13.73 -9.32 -11.53
CA HIS A 141 13.70 -9.46 -12.99
C HIS A 141 13.88 -8.12 -13.67
N SER A 142 14.56 -8.11 -14.84
CA SER A 142 14.64 -6.95 -15.71
C SER A 142 13.23 -6.48 -16.12
N ASP A 143 12.27 -7.39 -16.17
CA ASP A 143 10.86 -7.08 -16.37
C ASP A 143 10.19 -6.52 -15.11
N SER A 144 10.82 -6.66 -13.96
CA SER A 144 10.43 -5.94 -12.76
C SER A 144 10.56 -4.43 -12.97
N SER A 145 11.26 -4.01 -14.02
CA SER A 145 11.20 -2.66 -14.51
C SER A 145 9.77 -2.21 -14.81
N VAL A 146 8.83 -3.11 -15.09
CA VAL A 146 7.42 -2.77 -15.29
C VAL A 146 6.73 -2.48 -13.96
N VAL A 147 6.98 -3.28 -12.93
CA VAL A 147 6.44 -3.03 -11.59
C VAL A 147 7.15 -1.83 -10.96
N SER A 148 8.46 -1.76 -11.10
CA SER A 148 9.26 -0.62 -10.63
C SER A 148 8.92 0.65 -11.43
N LYS A 149 8.70 0.56 -12.74
CA LYS A 149 8.25 1.70 -13.54
C LYS A 149 6.86 2.14 -13.18
N ARG A 150 5.96 1.22 -12.82
CA ARG A 150 4.63 1.58 -12.34
C ARG A 150 4.70 2.25 -10.97
N ALA A 151 5.51 1.74 -10.06
CA ALA A 151 5.73 2.38 -8.76
C ALA A 151 6.47 3.71 -8.91
N SER A 152 7.53 3.77 -9.73
CA SER A 152 8.30 4.99 -9.97
C SER A 152 7.55 6.02 -10.81
N SER A 153 6.75 5.60 -11.78
CA SER A 153 5.93 6.53 -12.56
C SER A 153 4.79 7.11 -11.73
N LYS A 154 4.34 6.41 -10.71
CA LYS A 154 3.34 6.93 -9.78
C LYS A 154 3.97 7.91 -8.79
N ILE A 155 5.19 7.66 -8.35
CA ILE A 155 5.97 8.57 -7.50
C ILE A 155 6.34 9.82 -8.29
N ALA A 156 6.71 9.68 -9.56
CA ALA A 156 7.13 10.79 -10.40
C ALA A 156 5.97 11.67 -10.93
N ARG A 157 4.72 11.23 -10.77
CA ARG A 157 3.52 11.99 -11.20
C ARG A 157 2.82 12.73 -10.08
N SER A 158 3.37 12.75 -8.88
CA SER A 158 2.81 13.49 -7.74
C SER A 158 3.36 14.91 -7.65
#